data_5ed3c548cd4b71d6081a40eba07b2460
#
_entry.id   5ed3c548cd4b71d6081a40eba07b2460
#
_cell.length_a   1.000
_cell.length_b   1.000
_cell.length_c   1.000
_cell.angle_alpha   90.00
_cell.angle_beta   90.00
_cell.angle_gamma   90.00
#
_symmetry.space_group_name_H-M   'P 1'
#
loop_
_entity.id
_entity.type
_entity.pdbx_description
1 polymer ?
#
loop_
_entity_poly.entity_id
_entity_poly.type
_entity_poly.pdbx_seq_one_letter_code
_entity_poly.pdbx_strand_id
1 'polypeptide(L)'
;MNLSIFKRVFCGIAAIFLFIAGLPVLAAAGAKIKIDDTKFFQIGMGFRGSLTVEEDAATSGTDSSFNPATENFRLYTVSQAHKNIQVEFNTELNANDVEVLDSVAKLDLGVFDLWIGRQLPPSDRLNMDGPFYLNAAWGYPAGAQLQSFGNQGQFGGRDDGIAIHGDANGGKLEWAYGVFEGLEGGADQEDNVRHTASLTYAFDDAEPGFYAGSTYFGAKKITTLNFAMHHEEDGVGTATDQGDFTGYSVDALIERTLGNGAVVDLEGAYYDWDTDDKFDNTITQGDSFFVLASYLMPGKTSIAGIQGQFQPYTRYVGYNRDMKNDTAKTGYTDVVEAGVNYVIDGFNAKVTALWQQTDDVTKIDQYVLGMQFQL
;
A
#
# COMPACT_ATOMS: atom_id res chain seq x y z
N MET A 1 -27.05 5.64 -13.81
CA MET A 1 -26.16 4.53 -14.19
C MET A 1 -26.37 4.20 -15.66
N ASN A 2 -25.38 4.49 -16.48
CA ASN A 2 -25.52 4.38 -17.95
C ASN A 2 -25.39 2.91 -18.37
N LEU A 3 -26.47 2.37 -18.96
CA LEU A 3 -26.58 0.94 -19.34
C LEU A 3 -25.47 0.50 -20.33
N SER A 4 -24.87 1.44 -21.06
CA SER A 4 -23.79 1.18 -22.01
C SER A 4 -22.46 0.89 -21.30
N ILE A 5 -22.18 1.56 -20.18
CA ILE A 5 -20.98 1.37 -19.35
C ILE A 5 -21.06 0.03 -18.64
N PHE A 6 -22.22 -0.29 -18.07
CA PHE A 6 -22.45 -1.59 -17.43
C PHE A 6 -22.21 -2.76 -18.40
N LYS A 7 -22.65 -2.65 -19.67
CA LYS A 7 -22.37 -3.65 -20.69
C LYS A 7 -20.89 -3.77 -21.05
N ARG A 8 -20.14 -2.66 -21.12
CA ARG A 8 -18.70 -2.68 -21.44
C ARG A 8 -17.88 -3.29 -20.30
N VAL A 9 -18.18 -2.92 -19.05
CA VAL A 9 -17.54 -3.50 -17.85
C VAL A 9 -17.87 -4.98 -17.74
N PHE A 10 -19.13 -5.37 -17.96
CA PHE A 10 -19.57 -6.77 -17.88
C PHE A 10 -18.98 -7.66 -19.00
N CYS A 11 -18.82 -7.14 -20.22
CA CYS A 11 -18.10 -7.84 -21.28
C CYS A 11 -16.61 -8.00 -20.98
N GLY A 12 -15.98 -6.99 -20.34
CA GLY A 12 -14.59 -7.06 -19.87
C GLY A 12 -14.42 -8.14 -18.80
N ILE A 13 -15.32 -8.21 -17.82
CA ILE A 13 -15.33 -9.25 -16.79
C ILE A 13 -15.40 -10.65 -17.40
N ALA A 14 -16.32 -10.88 -18.36
CA ALA A 14 -16.46 -12.17 -19.02
C ALA A 14 -15.21 -12.57 -19.83
N ALA A 15 -14.53 -11.61 -20.47
CA ALA A 15 -13.32 -11.86 -21.25
C ALA A 15 -12.12 -12.24 -20.35
N ILE A 16 -11.98 -11.62 -19.18
CA ILE A 16 -10.91 -11.92 -18.22
C ILE A 16 -11.12 -13.30 -17.60
N PHE A 17 -12.34 -13.66 -17.21
CA PHE A 17 -12.63 -15.00 -16.70
C PHE A 17 -12.39 -16.10 -17.74
N LEU A 18 -12.57 -15.84 -19.03
CA LEU A 18 -12.23 -16.77 -20.11
C LEU A 18 -10.72 -16.95 -20.30
N PHE A 19 -9.92 -15.91 -20.00
CA PHE A 19 -8.46 -15.98 -20.11
C PHE A 19 -7.82 -16.72 -18.91
N ILE A 20 -8.39 -16.59 -17.72
CA ILE A 20 -7.90 -17.25 -16.49
C ILE A 20 -8.19 -18.75 -16.49
N ALA A 21 -9.27 -19.22 -17.14
CA ALA A 21 -9.69 -20.62 -17.15
C ALA A 21 -8.67 -21.60 -17.81
N GLY A 22 -7.62 -21.08 -18.44
CA GLY A 22 -6.60 -21.89 -19.11
C GLY A 22 -5.25 -22.01 -18.38
N LEU A 23 -5.06 -21.33 -17.25
CA LEU A 23 -3.79 -21.37 -16.52
C LEU A 23 -3.88 -22.37 -15.33
N PRO A 24 -2.93 -23.30 -15.19
CA PRO A 24 -2.83 -24.08 -13.97
C PRO A 24 -2.41 -23.14 -12.83
N VAL A 25 -3.28 -22.97 -11.85
CA VAL A 25 -2.96 -22.22 -10.63
C VAL A 25 -2.02 -23.11 -9.80
N LEU A 26 -0.74 -22.93 -9.97
CA LEU A 26 0.28 -23.41 -9.06
C LEU A 26 0.50 -22.34 -8.00
N ALA A 27 -0.14 -22.49 -6.87
CA ALA A 27 0.21 -21.73 -5.68
C ALA A 27 1.61 -22.19 -5.23
N ALA A 28 2.65 -21.47 -5.64
CA ALA A 28 3.98 -21.65 -5.13
C ALA A 28 4.42 -20.33 -4.49
N ALA A 29 4.71 -20.35 -3.19
CA ALA A 29 5.64 -19.38 -2.64
C ALA A 29 6.89 -19.39 -3.54
N GLY A 30 7.48 -18.20 -3.83
CA GLY A 30 8.58 -18.06 -4.79
C GLY A 30 9.68 -19.12 -4.63
N ALA A 31 10.36 -19.45 -5.72
CA ALA A 31 11.33 -20.54 -5.74
C ALA A 31 12.46 -20.30 -4.73
N LYS A 32 12.68 -21.23 -3.82
CA LYS A 32 13.74 -21.20 -2.81
C LYS A 32 14.81 -22.23 -3.12
N ILE A 33 16.01 -21.75 -3.45
CA ILE A 33 17.21 -22.58 -3.69
C ILE A 33 18.01 -22.64 -2.39
N LYS A 34 18.00 -23.80 -1.74
CA LYS A 34 18.83 -24.04 -0.55
C LYS A 34 20.26 -24.37 -0.96
N ILE A 35 21.23 -23.70 -0.34
CA ILE A 35 22.66 -23.99 -0.49
C ILE A 35 23.10 -24.91 0.65
N ASP A 36 22.71 -24.56 1.89
CA ASP A 36 22.87 -25.40 3.08
C ASP A 36 21.74 -25.10 4.08
N ASP A 37 21.82 -25.56 5.32
CA ASP A 37 20.79 -25.35 6.34
C ASP A 37 20.62 -23.89 6.79
N THR A 38 21.60 -23.04 6.51
CA THR A 38 21.63 -21.63 6.92
C THR A 38 21.65 -20.66 5.75
N LYS A 39 21.86 -21.14 4.53
CA LYS A 39 22.01 -20.32 3.34
C LYS A 39 21.02 -20.69 2.25
N PHE A 40 20.37 -19.68 1.69
CA PHE A 40 19.48 -19.87 0.57
C PHE A 40 19.42 -18.61 -0.30
N PHE A 41 18.91 -18.80 -1.51
CA PHE A 41 18.43 -17.73 -2.38
C PHE A 41 16.95 -18.00 -2.70
N GLN A 42 16.13 -16.97 -2.62
CA GLN A 42 14.71 -17.05 -2.95
C GLN A 42 14.38 -15.98 -3.98
N ILE A 43 13.50 -16.31 -4.93
CA ILE A 43 12.99 -15.41 -5.94
C ILE A 43 11.48 -15.54 -6.01
N GLY A 44 10.79 -14.42 -6.09
CA GLY A 44 9.34 -14.31 -6.26
C GLY A 44 9.00 -13.19 -7.23
N MET A 45 7.75 -13.10 -7.60
CA MET A 45 7.25 -12.04 -8.47
C MET A 45 5.84 -11.62 -8.09
N GLY A 46 5.51 -10.36 -8.35
CA GLY A 46 4.16 -9.82 -8.21
C GLY A 46 3.72 -9.09 -9.48
N PHE A 47 2.47 -9.29 -9.86
CA PHE A 47 1.82 -8.60 -10.97
C PHE A 47 0.47 -8.05 -10.52
N ARG A 48 0.21 -6.78 -10.86
CA ARG A 48 -1.11 -6.16 -10.78
C ARG A 48 -1.40 -5.47 -12.10
N GLY A 49 -2.57 -5.73 -12.65
CA GLY A 49 -3.05 -5.09 -13.87
C GLY A 49 -4.50 -4.69 -13.73
N SER A 50 -4.89 -3.61 -14.36
CA SER A 50 -6.25 -3.07 -14.31
C SER A 50 -6.80 -2.70 -15.67
N LEU A 51 -8.13 -2.56 -15.69
CA LEU A 51 -8.89 -1.90 -16.69
C LEU A 51 -9.74 -0.84 -16.01
N THR A 52 -9.44 0.43 -16.27
CA THR A 52 -10.15 1.57 -15.68
C THR A 52 -11.00 2.23 -16.74
N VAL A 53 -12.26 2.50 -16.39
CA VAL A 53 -13.19 3.33 -17.17
C VAL A 53 -13.57 4.52 -16.30
N GLU A 54 -13.31 5.72 -16.78
CA GLU A 54 -13.63 6.96 -16.10
C GLU A 54 -14.63 7.76 -16.94
N GLU A 55 -15.70 8.25 -16.32
CA GLU A 55 -16.75 9.03 -17.00
C GLU A 55 -16.19 10.40 -17.42
N ASP A 56 -16.60 10.86 -18.60
CA ASP A 56 -16.25 12.16 -19.19
C ASP A 56 -14.74 12.46 -19.33
N ALA A 57 -13.89 11.44 -19.21
CA ALA A 57 -12.45 11.58 -19.24
C ALA A 57 -11.80 11.27 -20.60
N ALA A 58 -12.58 11.03 -21.66
CA ALA A 58 -12.06 10.97 -23.01
C ALA A 58 -11.62 12.36 -23.48
N THR A 59 -10.76 12.40 -24.50
CA THR A 59 -10.26 13.68 -25.07
C THR A 59 -11.38 14.63 -25.52
N SER A 60 -12.57 14.10 -25.84
CA SER A 60 -13.77 14.90 -26.15
C SER A 60 -14.34 15.65 -24.93
N GLY A 61 -14.04 15.21 -23.70
CA GLY A 61 -14.63 15.71 -22.46
C GLY A 61 -16.09 15.31 -22.23
N THR A 62 -16.66 14.44 -23.08
CA THR A 62 -18.06 14.02 -23.01
C THR A 62 -18.26 12.50 -23.09
N ASP A 63 -17.20 11.77 -23.38
CA ASP A 63 -17.18 10.32 -23.46
C ASP A 63 -16.28 9.74 -22.37
N SER A 64 -16.55 8.49 -21.98
CA SER A 64 -15.71 7.79 -21.00
C SER A 64 -14.36 7.40 -21.59
N SER A 65 -13.30 7.49 -20.81
CA SER A 65 -12.00 6.92 -21.13
C SER A 65 -12.01 5.39 -20.97
N PHE A 66 -11.00 4.73 -21.54
CA PHE A 66 -10.79 3.29 -21.42
C PHE A 66 -9.29 3.03 -21.30
N ASN A 67 -8.84 2.71 -20.11
CA ASN A 67 -7.42 2.68 -19.76
C ASN A 67 -7.03 1.31 -19.19
N PRO A 68 -6.51 0.38 -20.02
CA PRO A 68 -5.82 -0.81 -19.52
C PRO A 68 -4.42 -0.44 -19.04
N ALA A 69 -4.00 -0.95 -17.90
CA ALA A 69 -2.70 -0.66 -17.32
C ALA A 69 -2.05 -1.89 -16.66
N THR A 70 -0.73 -1.94 -16.69
CA THR A 70 0.08 -2.66 -15.74
C THR A 70 0.34 -1.72 -14.58
N GLU A 71 -0.26 -1.98 -13.44
CA GLU A 71 -0.12 -1.15 -12.25
C GLU A 71 1.22 -1.39 -11.55
N ASN A 72 1.56 -2.66 -11.36
CA ASN A 72 2.81 -3.08 -10.76
C ASN A 72 3.29 -4.37 -11.40
N PHE A 73 4.58 -4.46 -11.63
CA PHE A 73 5.27 -5.71 -11.89
C PHE A 73 6.54 -5.71 -11.06
N ARG A 74 6.59 -6.57 -10.03
CA ARG A 74 7.69 -6.66 -9.07
C ARG A 74 8.46 -7.95 -9.20
N LEU A 75 9.76 -7.86 -9.02
CA LEU A 75 10.62 -9.00 -8.79
C LEU A 75 11.16 -8.91 -7.35
N TYR A 76 10.95 -9.96 -6.59
CA TYR A 76 11.41 -10.08 -5.21
C TYR A 76 12.57 -11.05 -5.13
N THR A 77 13.65 -10.66 -4.46
CA THR A 77 14.75 -11.58 -4.18
C THR A 77 15.20 -11.47 -2.73
N VAL A 78 15.45 -12.61 -2.09
CA VAL A 78 16.00 -12.70 -0.75
C VAL A 78 17.18 -13.66 -0.77
N SER A 79 18.32 -13.22 -0.27
CA SER A 79 19.52 -14.03 -0.08
C SER A 79 19.83 -14.13 1.40
N GLN A 80 19.87 -15.33 1.97
CA GLN A 80 20.39 -15.55 3.32
C GLN A 80 21.83 -16.03 3.21
N ALA A 81 22.78 -15.16 3.57
CA ALA A 81 24.22 -15.46 3.54
C ALA A 81 24.70 -16.13 4.83
N HIS A 82 24.01 -15.88 5.93
CA HIS A 82 24.26 -16.45 7.26
C HIS A 82 22.93 -16.54 8.00
N LYS A 83 22.83 -17.38 9.02
CA LYS A 83 21.59 -17.50 9.82
C LYS A 83 21.03 -16.18 10.35
N ASN A 84 21.91 -15.20 10.57
CA ASN A 84 21.59 -13.87 11.10
C ASN A 84 21.74 -12.75 10.05
N ILE A 85 22.01 -13.06 8.78
CA ILE A 85 22.24 -12.03 7.74
C ILE A 85 21.45 -12.39 6.50
N GLN A 86 20.52 -11.50 6.14
CA GLN A 86 19.78 -11.53 4.89
C GLN A 86 20.06 -10.28 4.07
N VAL A 87 19.94 -10.40 2.77
CA VAL A 87 19.95 -9.27 1.83
C VAL A 87 18.72 -9.41 0.95
N GLU A 88 17.95 -8.35 0.86
CA GLU A 88 16.82 -8.24 -0.07
C GLU A 88 17.20 -7.29 -1.20
N PHE A 89 16.79 -7.67 -2.42
CA PHE A 89 16.87 -6.82 -3.58
C PHE A 89 15.57 -6.99 -4.38
N ASN A 90 14.77 -5.93 -4.41
CA ASN A 90 13.48 -5.92 -5.06
C ASN A 90 13.42 -4.80 -6.10
N THR A 91 12.76 -5.08 -7.23
CA THR A 91 12.58 -4.12 -8.31
C THR A 91 11.12 -4.02 -8.72
N GLU A 92 10.73 -2.88 -9.27
CA GLU A 92 9.41 -2.66 -9.87
C GLU A 92 9.53 -2.06 -11.25
N LEU A 93 8.70 -2.53 -12.18
CA LEU A 93 8.52 -1.90 -13.48
C LEU A 93 7.68 -0.62 -13.30
N ASN A 94 8.27 0.52 -13.59
CA ASN A 94 7.63 1.82 -13.57
C ASN A 94 7.61 2.38 -15.00
N ALA A 95 6.42 2.50 -15.58
CA ALA A 95 6.23 2.89 -16.98
C ALA A 95 7.10 2.05 -17.96
N ASN A 96 8.29 2.50 -18.30
CA ASN A 96 9.20 1.82 -19.23
C ASN A 96 10.54 1.45 -18.58
N ASP A 97 10.77 1.81 -17.33
CA ASP A 97 12.02 1.62 -16.61
C ASP A 97 11.85 0.65 -15.45
N VAL A 98 12.94 0.02 -15.06
CA VAL A 98 12.98 -0.83 -13.87
C VAL A 98 13.64 -0.07 -12.75
N GLU A 99 12.86 0.21 -11.72
CA GLU A 99 13.32 0.92 -10.53
C GLU A 99 13.69 -0.06 -9.40
N VAL A 100 14.70 0.30 -8.62
CA VAL A 100 15.04 -0.45 -7.41
C VAL A 100 14.10 -0.01 -6.28
N LEU A 101 13.30 -0.94 -5.78
CA LEU A 101 12.50 -0.72 -4.58
C LEU A 101 13.35 -0.88 -3.32
N ASP A 102 13.85 -2.07 -3.10
CA ASP A 102 14.60 -2.38 -1.90
C ASP A 102 16.00 -2.91 -2.27
N SER A 103 17.01 -2.45 -1.55
CA SER A 103 18.39 -2.94 -1.59
C SER A 103 18.93 -2.86 -0.18
N VAL A 104 18.58 -3.84 0.68
CA VAL A 104 18.75 -3.74 2.12
C VAL A 104 19.42 -4.99 2.69
N ALA A 105 20.41 -4.79 3.56
CA ALA A 105 20.99 -5.82 4.41
C ALA A 105 20.29 -5.81 5.77
N LYS A 106 19.82 -6.99 6.22
CA LYS A 106 19.11 -7.21 7.48
C LYS A 106 19.95 -8.10 8.38
N LEU A 107 20.28 -7.59 9.56
CA LEU A 107 21.10 -8.27 10.55
C LEU A 107 20.24 -8.54 11.80
N ASP A 108 20.01 -9.82 12.09
CA ASP A 108 19.39 -10.26 13.35
C ASP A 108 20.47 -10.25 14.45
N LEU A 109 20.32 -9.33 15.40
CA LEU A 109 21.19 -9.18 16.56
C LEU A 109 20.60 -9.81 17.84
N GLY A 110 19.48 -10.49 17.71
CA GLY A 110 18.81 -11.26 18.76
C GLY A 110 17.91 -10.45 19.68
N VAL A 111 18.23 -9.19 19.95
CA VAL A 111 17.40 -8.24 20.74
C VAL A 111 16.68 -7.24 19.86
N PHE A 112 17.19 -7.00 18.69
CA PHE A 112 16.62 -6.18 17.63
C PHE A 112 17.26 -6.55 16.30
N ASP A 113 16.62 -6.19 15.20
CA ASP A 113 17.15 -6.27 13.86
C ASP A 113 17.72 -4.93 13.43
N LEU A 114 18.86 -4.95 12.74
CA LEU A 114 19.46 -3.78 12.13
C LEU A 114 19.38 -3.91 10.62
N TRP A 115 18.74 -2.94 9.98
CA TRP A 115 18.57 -2.87 8.52
C TRP A 115 19.34 -1.69 7.96
N ILE A 116 20.09 -1.90 6.88
CA ILE A 116 20.95 -0.89 6.27
C ILE A 116 20.77 -0.93 4.76
N GLY A 117 20.48 0.21 4.15
CA GLY A 117 20.29 0.40 2.71
C GLY A 117 18.90 0.92 2.36
N ARG A 118 18.52 0.79 1.08
CA ARG A 118 17.23 1.25 0.58
C ARG A 118 16.10 0.37 1.06
N GLN A 119 15.13 0.95 1.74
CA GLN A 119 14.01 0.26 2.36
C GLN A 119 12.81 1.19 2.57
N LEU A 120 11.65 0.64 2.95
CA LEU A 120 10.57 1.47 3.51
C LEU A 120 11.01 1.99 4.89
N PRO A 121 11.01 3.32 5.11
CA PRO A 121 11.13 3.87 6.46
C PRO A 121 10.00 3.36 7.35
N PRO A 122 10.24 3.15 8.66
CA PRO A 122 9.18 2.90 9.63
C PRO A 122 8.03 3.89 9.50
N SER A 123 6.81 3.42 9.27
CA SER A 123 5.69 4.27 8.86
C SER A 123 4.34 3.70 9.29
N ASP A 124 3.28 4.27 8.75
CA ASP A 124 1.89 3.83 8.91
C ASP A 124 1.60 2.51 8.20
N ARG A 125 0.52 1.83 8.61
CA ARG A 125 0.08 0.54 8.05
C ARG A 125 -0.08 0.58 6.54
N LEU A 126 -0.75 1.61 5.99
CA LEU A 126 -1.02 1.69 4.56
C LEU A 126 0.27 1.71 3.72
N ASN A 127 1.30 2.41 4.21
CA ASN A 127 2.61 2.46 3.57
C ASN A 127 3.34 1.11 3.70
N MET A 128 3.24 0.47 4.87
CA MET A 128 3.89 -0.81 5.15
C MET A 128 3.22 -2.01 4.46
N ASP A 129 1.91 -1.95 4.18
CA ASP A 129 1.19 -2.98 3.43
C ASP A 129 1.62 -3.01 1.95
N GLY A 130 1.88 -1.85 1.38
CA GLY A 130 2.11 -1.70 -0.05
C GLY A 130 0.91 -2.19 -0.90
N PRO A 131 0.97 -2.10 -2.22
CA PRO A 131 -0.21 -2.31 -3.06
C PRO A 131 -0.71 -3.75 -3.14
N PHE A 132 0.08 -4.73 -2.73
CA PHE A 132 -0.27 -6.15 -2.84
C PHE A 132 -1.01 -6.71 -1.62
N TYR A 133 -0.93 -6.04 -0.46
CA TYR A 133 -1.47 -6.54 0.81
C TYR A 133 -2.67 -5.74 1.31
N LEU A 134 -3.37 -5.03 0.40
CA LEU A 134 -4.55 -4.23 0.71
C LEU A 134 -5.86 -4.95 0.35
N ASN A 135 -6.89 -4.76 1.17
CA ASN A 135 -8.27 -5.13 0.83
C ASN A 135 -8.76 -4.30 -0.37
N ALA A 136 -8.65 -2.98 -0.29
CA ALA A 136 -8.98 -2.04 -1.35
C ALA A 136 -7.72 -1.69 -2.16
N ALA A 137 -7.26 -2.60 -3.00
CA ALA A 137 -5.94 -2.56 -3.63
C ALA A 137 -5.82 -1.64 -4.85
N TRP A 138 -6.93 -1.18 -5.45
CA TRP A 138 -6.92 -0.50 -6.75
C TRP A 138 -7.07 1.00 -6.69
N GLY A 139 -7.20 1.55 -5.58
CA GLY A 139 -7.11 2.95 -5.33
C GLY A 139 -6.40 3.05 -4.00
N TYR A 140 -5.11 3.27 -3.99
CA TYR A 140 -4.56 3.86 -2.78
C TYR A 140 -5.43 5.08 -2.48
N PRO A 141 -5.81 5.33 -1.22
CA PRO A 141 -6.51 6.55 -0.89
C PRO A 141 -5.56 7.70 -1.22
N ALA A 142 -5.75 8.29 -2.41
CA ALA A 142 -4.77 9.18 -3.03
C ALA A 142 -4.36 10.33 -2.09
N GLY A 143 -5.29 10.85 -1.31
CA GLY A 143 -5.01 11.82 -0.27
C GLY A 143 -4.14 11.27 0.86
N ALA A 144 -4.48 10.13 1.44
CA ALA A 144 -3.71 9.52 2.52
C ALA A 144 -2.31 9.11 2.04
N GLN A 145 -2.22 8.55 0.84
CA GLN A 145 -0.94 8.08 0.29
C GLN A 145 -0.01 9.20 -0.18
N LEU A 146 -0.52 10.21 -0.88
CA LEU A 146 0.30 11.35 -1.33
C LEU A 146 1.01 12.04 -0.17
N GLN A 147 0.47 11.83 0.98
CA GLN A 147 0.93 12.41 2.21
C GLN A 147 1.46 11.34 3.14
N SER A 148 1.45 10.07 2.77
CA SER A 148 2.16 9.07 3.54
C SER A 148 3.64 9.37 3.46
N PHE A 149 4.26 9.18 4.55
CA PHE A 149 5.62 9.51 4.89
C PHE A 149 6.72 8.97 3.96
N GLY A 150 6.36 8.36 2.87
CA GLY A 150 7.29 7.76 1.95
C GLY A 150 7.52 8.53 0.65
N ASN A 151 6.80 9.62 0.41
CA ASN A 151 6.84 10.30 -0.90
C ASN A 151 7.93 11.36 -1.03
N GLN A 152 8.74 11.56 -0.03
CA GLN A 152 9.85 12.48 -0.12
C GLN A 152 11.11 11.72 -0.54
N GLY A 153 11.53 11.92 -1.77
CA GLY A 153 12.83 11.55 -2.27
C GLY A 153 12.87 10.35 -3.19
N GLN A 154 12.54 9.13 -2.75
CA GLN A 154 12.82 7.92 -3.50
C GLN A 154 11.57 7.23 -4.04
N PHE A 155 11.73 6.46 -5.14
CA PHE A 155 10.64 5.75 -5.78
C PHE A 155 9.90 4.79 -4.82
N GLY A 156 8.58 4.82 -4.87
CA GLY A 156 7.71 3.89 -4.14
C GLY A 156 7.74 4.01 -2.63
N GLY A 157 8.06 5.20 -2.10
CA GLY A 157 8.10 5.48 -0.67
C GLY A 157 9.32 4.93 0.05
N ARG A 158 10.35 4.52 -0.68
CA ARG A 158 11.62 4.05 -0.12
C ARG A 158 12.58 5.20 0.11
N ASP A 159 13.55 4.95 0.99
CA ASP A 159 14.64 5.86 1.24
C ASP A 159 15.91 5.08 1.63
N ASP A 160 17.07 5.66 1.42
CA ASP A 160 18.36 5.08 1.81
C ASP A 160 18.67 5.45 3.26
N GLY A 161 18.95 4.45 4.10
CA GLY A 161 19.15 4.73 5.51
C GLY A 161 19.44 3.51 6.37
N ILE A 162 19.32 3.72 7.68
CA ILE A 162 19.52 2.72 8.72
C ILE A 162 18.30 2.69 9.62
N ALA A 163 17.77 1.50 9.89
CA ALA A 163 16.67 1.31 10.82
C ALA A 163 16.94 0.16 11.80
N ILE A 164 16.43 0.30 13.02
CA ILE A 164 16.37 -0.75 14.01
C ILE A 164 14.91 -1.14 14.24
N HIS A 165 14.67 -2.44 14.34
CA HIS A 165 13.36 -3.03 14.54
C HIS A 165 13.39 -3.95 15.73
N GLY A 166 12.39 -3.93 16.56
CA GLY A 166 12.29 -4.83 17.69
C GLY A 166 10.87 -5.17 18.05
N ASP A 167 10.71 -6.26 18.77
CA ASP A 167 9.43 -6.68 19.32
C ASP A 167 9.53 -7.07 20.80
N ALA A 168 8.37 -7.10 21.47
CA ALA A 168 8.22 -7.56 22.82
C ALA A 168 6.86 -8.25 22.99
N ASN A 169 6.65 -8.92 24.14
CA ASN A 169 5.42 -9.64 24.46
C ASN A 169 4.99 -10.67 23.40
N GLY A 170 5.97 -11.35 22.76
CA GLY A 170 5.69 -12.34 21.72
C GLY A 170 5.13 -11.69 20.43
N GLY A 171 5.67 -10.55 20.05
CA GLY A 171 5.30 -9.80 18.85
C GLY A 171 4.08 -8.91 19.01
N LYS A 172 3.53 -8.77 20.25
CA LYS A 172 2.38 -7.88 20.47
C LYS A 172 2.73 -6.41 20.55
N LEU A 173 3.95 -6.08 20.89
CA LEU A 173 4.50 -4.75 20.85
C LEU A 173 5.63 -4.76 19.84
N GLU A 174 5.44 -4.08 18.73
CA GLU A 174 6.47 -3.88 17.71
C GLU A 174 6.88 -2.41 17.69
N TRP A 175 8.16 -2.15 17.51
CA TRP A 175 8.69 -0.80 17.42
C TRP A 175 9.80 -0.75 16.38
N ALA A 176 9.91 0.39 15.74
CA ALA A 176 11.00 0.68 14.84
C ALA A 176 11.43 2.14 14.95
N TYR A 177 12.71 2.39 14.69
CA TYR A 177 13.27 3.72 14.55
C TYR A 177 14.31 3.71 13.44
N GLY A 178 14.31 4.73 12.60
CA GLY A 178 15.24 4.85 11.50
C GLY A 178 15.73 6.27 11.27
N VAL A 179 16.88 6.34 10.61
CA VAL A 179 17.52 7.58 10.12
C VAL A 179 17.79 7.37 8.63
N PHE A 180 17.30 8.27 7.80
CA PHE A 180 17.30 8.18 6.35
C PHE A 180 17.84 9.46 5.72
N GLU A 181 18.23 9.40 4.45
CA GLU A 181 18.72 10.56 3.70
C GLU A 181 17.71 11.70 3.68
N GLY A 182 16.43 11.40 3.38
CA GLY A 182 15.40 12.43 3.29
C GLY A 182 15.45 13.23 1.99
N LEU A 183 15.27 14.54 2.09
CA LEU A 183 15.34 15.45 0.95
C LEU A 183 16.80 15.80 0.65
N GLU A 184 17.26 15.47 -0.55
CA GLU A 184 18.60 15.88 -1.00
C GLU A 184 18.55 17.15 -1.84
N GLY A 185 19.21 18.19 -1.35
CA GLY A 185 19.28 19.49 -2.03
C GLY A 185 17.99 20.31 -1.87
N GLY A 186 17.80 21.33 -2.67
CA GLY A 186 16.64 22.20 -2.54
C GLY A 186 16.66 22.99 -1.23
N ALA A 187 15.77 22.70 -0.30
CA ALA A 187 15.74 23.29 1.03
C ALA A 187 16.86 22.77 1.91
N ASP A 188 17.12 21.49 1.86
CA ASP A 188 18.21 20.87 2.61
C ASP A 188 19.57 21.26 2.02
N GLN A 189 20.25 22.20 2.68
CA GLN A 189 21.57 22.71 2.31
C GLN A 189 22.67 22.21 3.27
N GLU A 190 22.28 21.58 4.37
CA GLU A 190 23.18 21.16 5.45
C GLU A 190 23.31 19.64 5.54
N ASP A 191 22.65 18.90 4.61
CA ASP A 191 22.64 17.43 4.58
C ASP A 191 22.00 16.86 5.85
N ASN A 192 20.81 17.38 6.19
CA ASN A 192 20.02 16.93 7.33
C ASN A 192 19.44 15.54 7.04
N VAL A 193 19.07 14.85 8.08
CA VAL A 193 18.55 13.48 7.97
C VAL A 193 17.10 13.40 8.42
N ARG A 194 16.33 12.52 7.78
CA ARG A 194 14.98 12.20 8.22
C ARG A 194 14.98 11.18 9.33
N HIS A 195 14.37 11.53 10.44
CA HIS A 195 14.08 10.64 11.54
C HIS A 195 12.69 10.03 11.40
N THR A 196 12.58 8.72 11.54
CA THR A 196 11.30 7.99 11.47
C THR A 196 11.13 7.08 12.66
N ALA A 197 9.90 6.93 13.14
CA ALA A 197 9.57 6.00 14.21
C ALA A 197 8.19 5.39 14.01
N SER A 198 8.01 4.15 14.43
CA SER A 198 6.70 3.51 14.52
C SER A 198 6.57 2.66 15.77
N LEU A 199 5.34 2.55 16.29
CA LEU A 199 5.00 1.76 17.46
C LEU A 199 3.65 1.10 17.23
N THR A 200 3.63 -0.22 17.15
CA THR A 200 2.41 -1.03 16.97
C THR A 200 2.11 -1.85 18.22
N TYR A 201 0.86 -1.84 18.66
CA TYR A 201 0.40 -2.68 19.75
C TYR A 201 -0.78 -3.55 19.34
N ALA A 202 -0.62 -4.88 19.47
CA ALA A 202 -1.65 -5.88 19.22
C ALA A 202 -2.34 -6.30 20.51
N PHE A 203 -3.63 -5.98 20.63
CA PHE A 203 -4.46 -6.36 21.77
C PHE A 203 -4.86 -7.84 21.76
N ASP A 204 -4.98 -8.43 20.57
CA ASP A 204 -5.34 -9.84 20.34
C ASP A 204 -4.11 -10.63 19.83
N ASP A 205 -4.16 -11.23 18.64
CA ASP A 205 -3.02 -11.94 18.07
C ASP A 205 -1.97 -10.94 17.53
N ALA A 206 -0.70 -11.26 17.68
CA ALA A 206 0.39 -10.51 17.06
C ALA A 206 0.34 -10.61 15.53
N GLU A 207 0.65 -9.54 14.85
CA GLU A 207 0.82 -9.54 13.39
C GLU A 207 2.16 -10.19 12.99
N PRO A 208 2.34 -10.65 11.76
CA PRO A 208 3.53 -11.40 11.38
C PRO A 208 4.69 -10.49 10.94
N GLY A 209 5.29 -9.76 11.87
CA GLY A 209 6.49 -8.97 11.62
C GLY A 209 6.22 -7.55 11.11
N PHE A 210 7.28 -6.89 10.63
CA PHE A 210 7.34 -5.47 10.33
C PHE A 210 6.40 -5.02 9.20
N TYR A 211 6.20 -5.87 8.19
CA TYR A 211 5.23 -5.59 7.12
C TYR A 211 3.85 -6.07 7.53
N ALA A 212 2.88 -5.18 7.44
CA ALA A 212 1.50 -5.44 7.82
C ALA A 212 0.66 -5.93 6.62
N GLY A 213 -0.62 -6.18 6.87
CA GLY A 213 -1.64 -6.44 5.85
C GLY A 213 -2.98 -5.88 6.28
N SER A 214 -3.83 -5.48 5.35
CA SER A 214 -5.16 -4.96 5.69
C SER A 214 -6.21 -6.06 5.94
N THR A 215 -5.81 -7.32 5.88
CA THR A 215 -6.59 -8.50 6.30
C THR A 215 -5.70 -9.73 6.45
N TYR A 216 -6.10 -10.68 7.26
CA TYR A 216 -5.49 -12.00 7.39
C TYR A 216 -6.45 -13.12 6.99
N PHE A 217 -7.57 -12.75 6.35
CA PHE A 217 -8.61 -13.66 5.85
C PHE A 217 -9.14 -14.63 6.90
N GLY A 218 -9.17 -14.23 8.17
CA GLY A 218 -9.64 -15.03 9.30
C GLY A 218 -8.60 -15.98 9.90
N ALA A 219 -7.35 -15.94 9.44
CA ALA A 219 -6.26 -16.73 10.02
C ALA A 219 -5.85 -16.26 11.41
N LYS A 220 -6.16 -15.00 11.76
CA LYS A 220 -5.83 -14.36 13.03
C LYS A 220 -7.03 -13.59 13.57
N LYS A 221 -7.03 -13.33 14.88
CA LYS A 221 -7.92 -12.39 15.53
C LYS A 221 -7.16 -11.10 15.78
N ILE A 222 -7.40 -10.09 14.97
CA ILE A 222 -6.61 -8.85 15.01
C ILE A 222 -7.36 -7.72 15.69
N THR A 223 -6.70 -7.04 16.60
CA THR A 223 -6.99 -5.68 17.05
C THR A 223 -5.64 -5.01 17.26
N THR A 224 -5.24 -4.17 16.35
CA THR A 224 -3.98 -3.45 16.41
C THR A 224 -4.19 -1.95 16.33
N LEU A 225 -3.30 -1.23 16.98
CA LEU A 225 -3.16 0.21 16.92
C LEU A 225 -1.71 0.53 16.62
N ASN A 226 -1.47 1.35 15.61
CA ASN A 226 -0.15 1.83 15.26
C ASN A 226 -0.10 3.35 15.37
N PHE A 227 1.07 3.86 15.77
CA PHE A 227 1.45 5.26 15.70
C PHE A 227 2.76 5.35 14.91
N ALA A 228 2.84 6.28 13.96
CA ALA A 228 4.07 6.57 13.26
C ALA A 228 4.35 8.08 13.20
N MET A 229 5.63 8.43 13.13
CA MET A 229 6.11 9.81 13.07
C MET A 229 7.33 9.90 12.15
N HIS A 230 7.38 10.95 11.36
CA HIS A 230 8.55 11.38 10.57
C HIS A 230 8.89 12.84 10.87
N HIS A 231 10.17 13.15 10.90
CA HIS A 231 10.64 14.51 11.07
C HIS A 231 11.96 14.72 10.33
N GLU A 232 12.08 15.86 9.68
CA GLU A 232 13.29 16.28 8.94
C GLU A 232 13.42 17.80 9.02
N GLU A 233 14.56 18.26 9.57
CA GLU A 233 14.92 19.68 9.60
C GLU A 233 15.24 20.14 8.17
N ASP A 234 14.73 21.28 7.76
CA ASP A 234 14.84 21.80 6.39
C ASP A 234 14.35 20.83 5.30
N GLY A 235 13.48 19.89 5.63
CA GLY A 235 12.98 18.83 4.71
C GLY A 235 12.05 19.34 3.63
N VAL A 236 11.70 20.62 3.60
CA VAL A 236 10.78 21.22 2.60
C VAL A 236 11.15 22.65 2.26
N GLY A 237 10.69 23.14 1.09
CA GLY A 237 10.90 24.51 0.66
C GLY A 237 12.01 24.68 -0.37
N THR A 238 12.79 25.74 -0.25
CA THR A 238 13.90 26.09 -1.16
C THR A 238 15.15 26.43 -0.39
N ALA A 239 16.32 26.47 -1.05
CA ALA A 239 17.59 26.83 -0.45
C ALA A 239 17.62 28.20 0.30
N THR A 240 16.68 29.08 0.05
CA THR A 240 16.59 30.41 0.66
C THR A 240 15.33 30.63 1.49
N ASP A 241 14.43 29.65 1.52
CA ASP A 241 13.17 29.68 2.26
C ASP A 241 12.84 28.24 2.68
N GLN A 242 13.52 27.80 3.74
CA GLN A 242 13.51 26.45 4.28
C GLN A 242 12.40 26.29 5.31
N GLY A 243 11.96 25.06 5.51
CA GLY A 243 11.01 24.68 6.54
C GLY A 243 11.18 23.22 6.94
N ASP A 244 10.81 22.90 8.15
CA ASP A 244 10.84 21.54 8.66
C ASP A 244 9.67 20.72 8.11
N PHE A 245 9.90 19.45 7.89
CA PHE A 245 8.84 18.47 7.65
C PHE A 245 8.54 17.71 8.93
N THR A 246 7.29 17.69 9.35
CA THR A 246 6.81 16.83 10.44
C THR A 246 5.50 16.17 10.03
N GLY A 247 5.47 14.83 10.08
CA GLY A 247 4.27 14.05 9.81
C GLY A 247 4.02 13.01 10.88
N TYR A 248 2.76 12.75 11.20
CA TYR A 248 2.38 11.65 12.07
C TYR A 248 1.07 11.01 11.63
N SER A 249 0.93 9.75 12.01
CA SER A 249 -0.29 8.98 11.79
C SER A 249 -0.68 8.15 13.00
N VAL A 250 -1.96 7.88 13.06
CA VAL A 250 -2.53 6.84 13.92
C VAL A 250 -3.39 5.96 13.05
N ASP A 251 -3.16 4.65 13.05
CA ASP A 251 -3.96 3.69 12.31
C ASP A 251 -4.37 2.49 13.16
N ALA A 252 -5.41 1.80 12.75
CA ALA A 252 -5.93 0.62 13.42
C ALA A 252 -6.53 -0.39 12.45
N LEU A 253 -6.39 -1.68 12.79
CA LEU A 253 -7.06 -2.79 12.13
C LEU A 253 -7.79 -3.65 13.16
N ILE A 254 -9.05 -3.99 12.86
CA ILE A 254 -9.84 -4.98 13.58
C ILE A 254 -10.27 -6.06 12.59
N GLU A 255 -9.86 -7.31 12.81
CA GLU A 255 -10.34 -8.48 12.05
C GLU A 255 -11.01 -9.48 12.98
N ARG A 256 -12.18 -9.99 12.59
CA ARG A 256 -12.96 -10.97 13.36
C ARG A 256 -13.55 -12.03 12.46
N THR A 257 -13.31 -13.29 12.82
CA THR A 257 -14.05 -14.42 12.25
C THR A 257 -15.36 -14.60 13.02
N LEU A 258 -16.47 -14.60 12.28
CA LEU A 258 -17.81 -14.78 12.81
C LEU A 258 -18.16 -16.27 12.97
N GLY A 259 -19.19 -16.57 13.76
CA GLY A 259 -19.61 -17.95 14.03
C GLY A 259 -20.08 -18.76 12.81
N ASN A 260 -20.39 -18.09 11.69
CA ASN A 260 -20.71 -18.72 10.42
C ASN A 260 -19.48 -18.91 9.49
N GLY A 261 -18.28 -18.55 9.95
CA GLY A 261 -17.04 -18.61 9.18
C GLY A 261 -16.77 -17.44 8.23
N ALA A 262 -17.61 -16.40 8.26
CA ALA A 262 -17.30 -15.14 7.59
C ALA A 262 -16.23 -14.36 8.34
N VAL A 263 -15.50 -13.47 7.65
CA VAL A 263 -14.54 -12.56 8.27
C VAL A 263 -14.96 -11.12 8.04
N VAL A 264 -14.91 -10.31 9.09
CA VAL A 264 -15.17 -8.87 9.04
C VAL A 264 -13.89 -8.15 9.35
N ASP A 265 -13.52 -7.18 8.51
CA ASP A 265 -12.43 -6.25 8.75
C ASP A 265 -12.97 -4.83 8.88
N LEU A 266 -12.39 -4.09 9.80
CA LEU A 266 -12.53 -2.65 9.93
C LEU A 266 -11.13 -2.05 10.06
N GLU A 267 -10.77 -1.19 9.14
CA GLU A 267 -9.48 -0.52 9.08
C GLU A 267 -9.69 0.98 8.98
N GLY A 268 -8.77 1.76 9.53
CA GLY A 268 -8.79 3.20 9.40
C GLY A 268 -7.51 3.85 9.85
N ALA A 269 -7.25 5.04 9.34
CA ALA A 269 -6.10 5.84 9.70
C ALA A 269 -6.44 7.34 9.69
N TYR A 270 -5.69 8.10 10.46
CA TYR A 270 -5.63 9.56 10.42
C TYR A 270 -4.17 9.99 10.26
N TYR A 271 -3.96 11.00 9.44
CA TYR A 271 -2.67 11.58 9.10
C TYR A 271 -2.70 13.09 9.28
N ASP A 272 -1.57 13.65 9.67
CA ASP A 272 -1.36 15.09 9.77
C ASP A 272 0.07 15.45 9.36
N TRP A 273 0.25 16.51 8.57
CA TRP A 273 1.52 16.99 8.07
C TRP A 273 1.66 18.47 8.24
N ASP A 274 2.80 18.85 8.77
CA ASP A 274 3.26 20.22 8.87
C ASP A 274 4.54 20.40 8.04
N THR A 275 4.63 21.51 7.33
CA THR A 275 5.75 21.89 6.47
C THR A 275 6.19 23.33 6.72
N ASP A 276 5.88 23.91 7.88
CA ASP A 276 6.14 25.30 8.21
C ASP A 276 5.61 26.30 7.14
N ASP A 277 4.47 25.97 6.50
CA ASP A 277 3.90 26.71 5.35
C ASP A 277 4.84 26.77 4.12
N LYS A 278 5.81 25.84 3.98
CA LYS A 278 6.77 25.76 2.88
C LYS A 278 6.44 24.63 1.90
N PHE A 279 5.20 24.47 1.58
CA PHE A 279 4.72 23.45 0.65
C PHE A 279 4.80 23.90 -0.82
N ASP A 280 4.82 22.94 -1.72
CA ASP A 280 4.75 23.14 -3.17
C ASP A 280 3.70 22.20 -3.80
N ASN A 281 3.78 21.94 -5.11
CA ASN A 281 2.84 21.05 -5.79
C ASN A 281 3.14 19.56 -5.55
N THR A 282 4.25 19.22 -4.94
CA THR A 282 4.68 17.83 -4.68
C THR A 282 4.65 17.51 -3.19
N ILE A 283 5.00 18.46 -2.35
CA ILE A 283 5.00 18.36 -0.89
C ILE A 283 3.88 19.25 -0.37
N THR A 284 2.94 18.68 0.34
CA THR A 284 1.75 19.36 0.84
C THR A 284 1.69 19.27 2.35
N GLN A 285 1.07 20.28 2.97
CA GLN A 285 0.65 20.16 4.38
C GLN A 285 -0.85 19.93 4.46
N GLY A 286 -1.33 19.52 5.63
CA GLY A 286 -2.75 19.30 5.90
C GLY A 286 -3.02 17.99 6.61
N ASP A 287 -4.23 17.50 6.48
CA ASP A 287 -4.66 16.27 7.15
C ASP A 287 -5.48 15.37 6.23
N SER A 288 -5.48 14.11 6.54
CA SER A 288 -6.34 13.13 5.87
C SER A 288 -6.75 11.98 6.77
N PHE A 289 -7.79 11.27 6.38
CA PHE A 289 -8.20 10.04 7.04
C PHE A 289 -8.87 9.09 6.06
N PHE A 290 -8.90 7.82 6.41
CA PHE A 290 -9.77 6.86 5.75
C PHE A 290 -10.40 5.89 6.75
N VAL A 291 -11.52 5.31 6.33
CA VAL A 291 -12.16 4.16 6.99
C VAL A 291 -12.56 3.16 5.92
N LEU A 292 -12.23 1.89 6.15
CA LEU A 292 -12.55 0.76 5.29
C LEU A 292 -13.28 -0.30 6.12
N ALA A 293 -14.33 -0.89 5.54
CA ALA A 293 -14.99 -2.08 6.06
C ALA A 293 -15.09 -3.14 4.98
N SER A 294 -14.80 -4.40 5.33
CA SER A 294 -14.93 -5.55 4.43
C SER A 294 -15.63 -6.73 5.10
N TYR A 295 -16.18 -7.62 4.26
CA TYR A 295 -16.86 -8.83 4.69
C TYR A 295 -16.48 -10.00 3.76
N LEU A 296 -15.56 -10.86 4.17
CA LEU A 296 -15.25 -12.09 3.45
C LEU A 296 -16.38 -13.10 3.69
N MET A 297 -17.12 -13.44 2.64
CA MET A 297 -18.24 -14.38 2.71
C MET A 297 -17.77 -15.79 3.07
N PRO A 298 -18.53 -16.54 3.90
CA PRO A 298 -18.19 -17.90 4.22
C PRO A 298 -18.39 -18.81 2.99
N GLY A 299 -17.52 -19.83 2.87
CA GLY A 299 -17.60 -20.80 1.78
C GLY A 299 -17.03 -20.29 0.45
N LYS A 300 -16.66 -21.23 -0.38
CA LYS A 300 -16.10 -20.98 -1.72
C LYS A 300 -17.15 -21.07 -2.80
N THR A 301 -17.06 -20.20 -3.79
CA THR A 301 -17.86 -20.23 -5.02
C THR A 301 -16.95 -20.52 -6.19
N SER A 302 -17.41 -21.27 -7.20
CA SER A 302 -16.65 -21.53 -8.41
C SER A 302 -17.11 -20.61 -9.54
N ILE A 303 -16.16 -19.85 -10.12
CA ILE A 303 -16.38 -19.08 -11.34
C ILE A 303 -15.45 -19.62 -12.42
N ALA A 304 -15.99 -20.08 -13.54
CA ALA A 304 -15.23 -20.70 -14.63
C ALA A 304 -14.27 -21.82 -14.20
N GLY A 305 -14.62 -22.58 -13.17
CA GLY A 305 -13.78 -23.66 -12.61
C GLY A 305 -12.78 -23.22 -11.55
N ILE A 306 -12.60 -21.93 -11.33
CA ILE A 306 -11.69 -21.36 -10.31
C ILE A 306 -12.50 -21.13 -9.03
N GLN A 307 -12.00 -21.67 -7.91
CA GLN A 307 -12.65 -21.52 -6.61
C GLN A 307 -12.11 -20.30 -5.86
N GLY A 308 -13.01 -19.48 -5.30
CA GLY A 308 -12.67 -18.33 -4.50
C GLY A 308 -13.80 -17.92 -3.56
N GLN A 309 -13.57 -16.90 -2.76
CA GLN A 309 -14.53 -16.32 -1.85
C GLN A 309 -14.82 -14.86 -2.24
N PHE A 310 -16.05 -14.44 -2.15
CA PHE A 310 -16.40 -13.03 -2.34
C PHE A 310 -16.12 -12.23 -1.07
N GLN A 311 -15.54 -11.05 -1.25
CA GLN A 311 -15.28 -10.08 -0.19
C GLN A 311 -15.73 -8.69 -0.65
N PRO A 312 -17.02 -8.34 -0.50
CA PRO A 312 -17.46 -6.97 -0.66
C PRO A 312 -16.79 -6.07 0.37
N TYR A 313 -16.48 -4.84 -0.04
CA TYR A 313 -15.90 -3.83 0.82
C TYR A 313 -16.40 -2.43 0.45
N THR A 314 -16.26 -1.51 1.37
CA THR A 314 -16.45 -0.08 1.14
C THR A 314 -15.36 0.70 1.85
N ARG A 315 -14.92 1.82 1.24
CA ARG A 315 -13.96 2.73 1.80
C ARG A 315 -14.42 4.17 1.61
N TYR A 316 -14.19 4.98 2.62
CA TYR A 316 -14.32 6.42 2.57
C TYR A 316 -12.98 7.06 2.90
N VAL A 317 -12.56 8.03 2.11
CA VAL A 317 -11.34 8.81 2.32
C VAL A 317 -11.71 10.27 2.31
N GLY A 318 -11.24 11.03 3.29
CA GLY A 318 -11.30 12.48 3.29
C GLY A 318 -9.88 13.04 3.40
N TYR A 319 -9.53 14.02 2.60
CA TYR A 319 -8.27 14.71 2.73
C TYR A 319 -8.40 16.19 2.45
N ASN A 320 -7.69 16.98 3.25
CA ASN A 320 -7.54 18.41 3.11
C ASN A 320 -6.04 18.69 2.99
N ARG A 321 -5.63 19.27 1.88
CA ARG A 321 -4.22 19.56 1.62
C ARG A 321 -4.05 20.95 1.05
N ASP A 322 -3.08 21.66 1.55
CA ASP A 322 -2.64 22.92 1.02
C ASP A 322 -1.62 22.67 -0.10
N MET A 323 -1.87 23.21 -1.28
CA MET A 323 -0.97 23.19 -2.42
C MET A 323 -0.74 24.61 -2.91
N LYS A 324 0.48 24.96 -3.28
CA LYS A 324 0.90 26.32 -3.66
C LYS A 324 0.02 27.00 -4.72
N ASN A 325 -0.64 26.24 -5.56
CA ASN A 325 -1.49 26.74 -6.63
C ASN A 325 -2.94 26.25 -6.51
N ASP A 326 -3.32 25.67 -5.39
CA ASP A 326 -4.67 25.18 -5.24
C ASP A 326 -5.62 26.35 -4.89
N THR A 327 -6.32 26.80 -5.92
CA THR A 327 -7.41 27.78 -5.77
C THR A 327 -8.79 27.09 -5.73
N ALA A 328 -8.81 25.76 -5.73
CA ALA A 328 -9.97 25.05 -6.21
C ALA A 328 -10.98 24.68 -5.12
N LYS A 329 -10.56 24.29 -3.92
CA LYS A 329 -11.53 23.88 -2.90
C LYS A 329 -11.10 24.29 -1.49
N THR A 330 -12.00 24.97 -0.79
CA THR A 330 -11.92 25.12 0.67
C THR A 330 -12.62 23.91 1.30
N GLY A 331 -11.87 22.98 1.89
CA GLY A 331 -12.37 21.82 2.61
C GLY A 331 -11.87 20.48 2.06
N TYR A 332 -12.42 19.41 2.59
CA TYR A 332 -12.02 18.06 2.22
C TYR A 332 -12.39 17.71 0.79
N THR A 333 -11.48 17.04 0.11
CA THR A 333 -11.80 16.19 -1.03
C THR A 333 -12.26 14.84 -0.50
N ASP A 334 -13.40 14.38 -0.96
CA ASP A 334 -14.02 13.14 -0.51
C ASP A 334 -13.91 12.05 -1.57
N VAL A 335 -13.49 10.84 -1.18
CA VAL A 335 -13.49 9.67 -2.05
C VAL A 335 -14.32 8.57 -1.42
N VAL A 336 -15.33 8.12 -2.14
CA VAL A 336 -16.15 6.96 -1.77
C VAL A 336 -15.85 5.81 -2.72
N GLU A 337 -15.56 4.64 -2.18
CA GLU A 337 -15.31 3.44 -2.96
C GLU A 337 -16.19 2.30 -2.46
N ALA A 338 -16.74 1.55 -3.40
CA ALA A 338 -17.44 0.29 -3.14
C ALA A 338 -16.97 -0.76 -4.13
N GLY A 339 -16.51 -1.89 -3.62
CA GLY A 339 -15.93 -2.94 -4.43
C GLY A 339 -16.24 -4.34 -3.93
N VAL A 340 -15.86 -5.30 -4.75
CA VAL A 340 -15.93 -6.73 -4.44
C VAL A 340 -14.64 -7.38 -4.91
N ASN A 341 -13.93 -8.00 -3.99
CA ASN A 341 -12.84 -8.93 -4.27
C ASN A 341 -13.38 -10.33 -4.50
N TYR A 342 -12.87 -11.03 -5.47
CA TYR A 342 -12.95 -12.49 -5.60
C TYR A 342 -11.59 -13.05 -5.20
N VAL A 343 -11.49 -13.48 -3.94
CA VAL A 343 -10.26 -13.95 -3.31
C VAL A 343 -10.08 -15.42 -3.65
N ILE A 344 -9.11 -15.73 -4.48
CA ILE A 344 -8.79 -17.08 -4.96
C ILE A 344 -7.80 -17.75 -4.00
N ASP A 345 -6.72 -17.03 -3.67
CA ASP A 345 -5.65 -17.48 -2.78
C ASP A 345 -5.09 -16.30 -1.98
N GLY A 346 -5.86 -15.77 -1.02
CA GLY A 346 -5.47 -14.63 -0.22
C GLY A 346 -4.99 -13.45 -1.07
N PHE A 347 -3.83 -12.91 -0.73
CA PHE A 347 -3.16 -11.87 -1.52
C PHE A 347 -2.41 -12.41 -2.74
N ASN A 348 -2.18 -13.73 -2.84
CA ASN A 348 -1.45 -14.32 -3.97
C ASN A 348 -2.26 -14.29 -5.27
N ALA A 349 -3.58 -14.41 -5.17
CA ALA A 349 -4.44 -14.35 -6.35
C ALA A 349 -5.82 -13.78 -6.01
N LYS A 350 -6.15 -12.64 -6.57
CA LYS A 350 -7.49 -12.03 -6.45
C LYS A 350 -7.87 -11.22 -7.67
N VAL A 351 -9.17 -11.12 -7.93
CA VAL A 351 -9.77 -10.25 -8.93
C VAL A 351 -10.70 -9.28 -8.21
N THR A 352 -10.67 -8.02 -8.56
CA THR A 352 -11.46 -6.96 -7.93
C THR A 352 -12.29 -6.22 -8.97
N ALA A 353 -13.55 -5.98 -8.66
CA ALA A 353 -14.38 -5.03 -9.39
C ALA A 353 -14.83 -3.94 -8.41
N LEU A 354 -14.66 -2.67 -8.77
CA LEU A 354 -15.04 -1.56 -7.91
C LEU A 354 -15.60 -0.39 -8.70
N TRP A 355 -16.37 0.42 -8.00
CA TRP A 355 -16.73 1.78 -8.34
C TRP A 355 -16.13 2.72 -7.31
N GLN A 356 -15.60 3.84 -7.79
CA GLN A 356 -15.06 4.94 -6.98
C GLN A 356 -15.65 6.24 -7.47
N GLN A 357 -16.02 7.12 -6.55
CA GLN A 357 -16.38 8.51 -6.83
C GLN A 357 -15.47 9.43 -6.03
N THR A 358 -14.83 10.35 -6.72
CA THR A 358 -14.07 11.46 -6.12
C THR A 358 -14.93 12.73 -6.23
N ASP A 359 -15.16 13.39 -5.10
CA ASP A 359 -15.84 14.68 -5.01
C ASP A 359 -14.82 15.75 -4.64
N ASP A 360 -14.27 16.36 -5.68
CA ASP A 360 -13.38 17.50 -5.57
C ASP A 360 -14.07 18.74 -6.20
N VAL A 361 -13.41 19.51 -7.06
CA VAL A 361 -14.01 20.61 -7.85
C VAL A 361 -15.15 20.10 -8.74
N THR A 362 -14.99 18.90 -9.26
CA THR A 362 -15.98 18.15 -10.03
C THR A 362 -16.09 16.72 -9.49
N LYS A 363 -17.28 16.13 -9.65
CA LYS A 363 -17.46 14.71 -9.33
C LYS A 363 -16.98 13.84 -10.48
N ILE A 364 -16.11 12.89 -10.16
CA ILE A 364 -15.52 11.94 -11.12
C ILE A 364 -15.92 10.54 -10.70
N ASP A 365 -16.60 9.82 -11.59
CA ASP A 365 -16.95 8.41 -11.40
C ASP A 365 -15.99 7.51 -12.17
N GLN A 366 -15.43 6.53 -11.47
CA GLN A 366 -14.46 5.57 -11.98
C GLN A 366 -14.91 4.14 -11.72
N TYR A 367 -14.72 3.26 -12.70
CA TYR A 367 -14.98 1.82 -12.59
C TYR A 367 -13.68 1.08 -12.89
N VAL A 368 -13.27 0.19 -11.99
CA VAL A 368 -12.03 -0.57 -12.15
C VAL A 368 -12.32 -2.06 -12.11
N LEU A 369 -11.75 -2.78 -13.05
CA LEU A 369 -11.60 -4.21 -13.00
C LEU A 369 -10.12 -4.54 -12.90
N GLY A 370 -9.69 -5.04 -11.74
CA GLY A 370 -8.31 -5.32 -11.43
C GLY A 370 -8.02 -6.80 -11.19
N MET A 371 -6.80 -7.22 -11.44
CA MET A 371 -6.30 -8.55 -11.12
C MET A 371 -4.92 -8.46 -10.48
N GLN A 372 -4.69 -9.32 -9.51
CA GLN A 372 -3.44 -9.44 -8.78
C GLN A 372 -2.99 -10.88 -8.72
N PHE A 373 -1.71 -11.10 -8.98
CA PHE A 373 -1.03 -12.38 -8.81
C PHE A 373 0.34 -12.15 -8.19
N GLN A 374 0.73 -12.98 -7.22
CA GLN A 374 2.08 -12.98 -6.67
C GLN A 374 2.50 -14.38 -6.22
N LEU A 375 3.81 -14.62 -6.25
CA LEU A 375 4.44 -15.88 -5.86
C LEU A 375 5.47 -15.63 -4.77
#